data_87a6aca8f7cc250958a33b9b188acd6f
#
_entry.id   87a6aca8f7cc250958a33b9b188acd6f
#
_cell.length_a   1.000
_cell.length_b   1.000
_cell.length_c   1.000
_cell.angle_alpha   90.00
_cell.angle_beta   90.00
_cell.angle_gamma   90.00
#
_symmetry.space_group_name_H-M   'P 1'
#
loop_
_entity.id
_entity.type
_entity.pdbx_description
1 polymer ?
#
loop_
_entity_poly.entity_id
_entity_poly.type
_entity_poly.pdbx_seq_one_letter_code
_entity_poly.pdbx_strand_id
1 'polypeptide(L)'
;MSGRLHSIFVSTGSTSSDMLAAPLLDELRRRGAVGSVSALGGSALREAGAHLLSDTTPLSCVGVASSCRSVMSHCVTVIRAYRQVAALFRRQRPSLVILVDNPGQNLRILSMARRLGIPTLYYVPPEAWCLTRRQIAKIAHQSTAIAALSQSEAQTYRDYGGNVRWIGHPALDLLASTPRPHELNGNPPTIGLFPGSRRDEVIDLLPALRDAARLIHQSEPAARFVLCSANDSAHKRILAHLPTWDVPVELVHRQSHAVLSRCDLLLTCSGTATLEAAIIGVPMVAMYRVHHLLDRLIRLALVRYTYFALPNYLLNRPIVPELCNRQVTGPRLAAEGLSLLRDTDRRRTMIEGLADVRHALGNGGAIMRAADLAQDILQGEVVAEPSEWVGVEAVAGHV
;
A
#
# COMPACT_ATOMS: atom_id res chain seq x y z
N MET A 1 12.36 -2.95 -35.52
CA MET A 1 10.96 -3.39 -35.65
C MET A 1 10.10 -2.35 -34.94
N SER A 2 9.30 -1.56 -35.65
CA SER A 2 8.41 -0.55 -35.04
C SER A 2 7.31 -1.32 -34.28
N GLY A 3 7.48 -1.46 -32.98
CA GLY A 3 6.50 -2.13 -32.12
C GLY A 3 5.17 -1.36 -32.14
N ARG A 4 4.08 -2.09 -32.25
CA ARG A 4 2.72 -1.52 -32.16
C ARG A 4 2.56 -0.91 -30.76
N LEU A 5 2.32 0.40 -30.70
CA LEU A 5 2.03 1.09 -29.43
C LEU A 5 0.67 0.65 -28.92
N HIS A 6 0.63 0.18 -27.68
CA HIS A 6 -0.56 -0.36 -27.04
C HIS A 6 -1.26 0.71 -26.18
N SER A 7 -2.59 0.68 -26.15
CA SER A 7 -3.37 1.47 -25.19
C SER A 7 -3.57 0.65 -23.92
N ILE A 8 -3.28 1.25 -22.75
CA ILE A 8 -3.37 0.58 -21.44
C ILE A 8 -4.36 1.33 -20.56
N PHE A 9 -5.11 0.57 -19.76
CA PHE A 9 -5.90 1.12 -18.66
C PHE A 9 -5.34 0.66 -17.33
N VAL A 10 -5.14 1.59 -16.39
CA VAL A 10 -4.63 1.30 -15.03
C VAL A 10 -5.67 1.68 -14.00
N SER A 11 -5.90 0.82 -13.01
CA SER A 11 -6.81 1.11 -11.90
C SER A 11 -6.12 0.89 -10.56
N THR A 12 -6.00 1.97 -9.79
CA THR A 12 -5.53 1.98 -8.40
C THR A 12 -6.61 2.59 -7.51
N GLY A 13 -6.59 2.30 -6.23
CA GLY A 13 -7.62 2.78 -5.32
C GLY A 13 -7.07 3.43 -4.04
N SER A 14 -5.75 3.55 -3.93
CA SER A 14 -5.09 4.17 -2.78
C SER A 14 -3.81 4.88 -3.23
N THR A 15 -3.30 5.78 -2.39
CA THR A 15 -2.03 6.47 -2.65
C THR A 15 -0.88 5.46 -2.79
N SER A 16 -0.86 4.41 -1.96
CA SER A 16 0.18 3.38 -2.02
C SER A 16 0.14 2.59 -3.33
N SER A 17 -1.05 2.16 -3.76
CA SER A 17 -1.23 1.44 -5.04
C SER A 17 -0.84 2.31 -6.23
N ASP A 18 -1.12 3.62 -6.16
CA ASP A 18 -0.77 4.60 -7.17
C ASP A 18 0.76 4.75 -7.30
N MET A 19 1.46 4.82 -6.18
CA MET A 19 2.93 4.85 -6.12
C MET A 19 3.58 3.57 -6.64
N LEU A 20 2.96 2.41 -6.46
CA LEU A 20 3.47 1.14 -6.98
C LEU A 20 3.20 0.97 -8.48
N ALA A 21 2.12 1.54 -8.99
CA ALA A 21 1.74 1.44 -10.41
C ALA A 21 2.56 2.34 -11.33
N ALA A 22 2.92 3.54 -10.87
CA ALA A 22 3.63 4.53 -11.67
C ALA A 22 4.98 4.00 -12.22
N PRO A 23 5.87 3.38 -11.43
CA PRO A 23 7.14 2.85 -11.94
C PRO A 23 6.99 1.71 -12.95
N LEU A 24 5.95 0.88 -12.81
CA LEU A 24 5.64 -0.13 -13.84
C LEU A 24 5.25 0.54 -15.16
N LEU A 25 4.47 1.62 -15.09
CA LEU A 25 4.08 2.38 -16.28
C LEU A 25 5.29 3.04 -16.95
N ASP A 26 6.19 3.63 -16.17
CA ASP A 26 7.43 4.23 -16.67
C ASP A 26 8.31 3.19 -17.34
N GLU A 27 8.46 2.00 -16.76
CA GLU A 27 9.22 0.89 -17.33
C GLU A 27 8.60 0.41 -18.65
N LEU A 28 7.28 0.24 -18.71
CA LEU A 28 6.59 -0.15 -19.95
C LEU A 28 6.74 0.90 -21.06
N ARG A 29 6.78 2.19 -20.72
CA ARG A 29 7.07 3.27 -21.68
C ARG A 29 8.51 3.26 -22.15
N ARG A 30 9.46 3.07 -21.22
CA ARG A 30 10.89 2.95 -21.56
C ARG A 30 11.15 1.83 -22.56
N ARG A 31 10.38 0.75 -22.48
CA ARG A 31 10.44 -0.38 -23.44
C ARG A 31 9.74 -0.08 -24.78
N GLY A 32 9.09 1.08 -24.94
CA GLY A 32 8.39 1.44 -26.15
C GLY A 32 7.09 0.65 -26.41
N ALA A 33 6.55 0.00 -25.36
CA ALA A 33 5.35 -0.83 -25.49
C ALA A 33 4.03 -0.02 -25.40
N VAL A 34 4.07 1.23 -24.87
CA VAL A 34 2.88 1.98 -24.48
C VAL A 34 2.70 3.25 -25.30
N GLY A 35 1.54 3.41 -25.92
CA GLY A 35 1.13 4.62 -26.63
C GLY A 35 0.30 5.55 -25.74
N SER A 36 -0.86 5.11 -25.32
CA SER A 36 -1.76 5.91 -24.46
C SER A 36 -2.11 5.16 -23.18
N VAL A 37 -2.23 5.90 -22.08
CA VAL A 37 -2.66 5.35 -20.79
C VAL A 37 -3.82 6.16 -20.26
N SER A 38 -4.93 5.47 -19.96
CA SER A 38 -6.04 6.01 -19.19
C SER A 38 -6.07 5.37 -17.81
N ALA A 39 -6.44 6.11 -16.78
CA ALA A 39 -6.39 5.57 -15.43
C ALA A 39 -7.55 6.03 -14.53
N LEU A 40 -7.88 5.15 -13.56
CA LEU A 40 -8.44 5.53 -12.27
C LEU A 40 -7.31 5.47 -11.25
N GLY A 41 -6.95 6.60 -10.63
CA GLY A 41 -5.81 6.67 -9.73
C GLY A 41 -5.57 8.07 -9.22
N GLY A 42 -4.36 8.36 -8.83
CA GLY A 42 -3.98 9.63 -8.22
C GLY A 42 -2.86 10.36 -8.94
N SER A 43 -2.14 11.17 -8.15
CA SER A 43 -1.09 12.06 -8.66
C SER A 43 0.12 11.33 -9.23
N ALA A 44 0.51 10.18 -8.67
CA ALA A 44 1.67 9.43 -9.16
C ALA A 44 1.45 8.91 -10.59
N LEU A 45 0.27 8.34 -10.88
CA LEU A 45 -0.07 7.95 -12.25
C LEU A 45 -0.18 9.14 -13.20
N ARG A 46 -0.69 10.29 -12.72
CA ARG A 46 -0.74 11.53 -13.53
C ARG A 46 0.67 12.01 -13.86
N GLU A 47 1.57 12.04 -12.88
CA GLU A 47 2.97 12.42 -13.06
C GLU A 47 3.71 11.46 -14.00
N ALA A 48 3.38 10.15 -13.94
CA ALA A 48 3.81 9.17 -14.92
C ALA A 48 3.10 9.31 -16.30
N GLY A 49 2.32 10.36 -16.53
CA GLY A 49 1.72 10.72 -17.81
C GLY A 49 0.43 9.96 -18.16
N ALA A 50 -0.28 9.36 -17.20
CA ALA A 50 -1.57 8.76 -17.45
C ALA A 50 -2.69 9.84 -17.51
N HIS A 51 -3.63 9.67 -18.42
CA HIS A 51 -4.87 10.47 -18.46
C HIS A 51 -5.84 9.94 -17.41
N LEU A 52 -6.05 10.71 -16.32
CA LEU A 52 -6.97 10.33 -15.26
C LEU A 52 -8.42 10.55 -15.68
N LEU A 53 -9.23 9.49 -15.65
CA LEU A 53 -10.68 9.57 -15.76
C LEU A 53 -11.30 10.11 -14.47
N SER A 54 -10.76 9.73 -13.34
CA SER A 54 -11.16 10.20 -12.00
C SER A 54 -10.02 9.97 -11.02
N ASP A 55 -9.85 10.89 -10.06
CA ASP A 55 -9.00 10.64 -8.90
C ASP A 55 -9.75 9.77 -7.89
N THR A 56 -9.30 8.53 -7.74
CA THR A 56 -9.91 7.54 -6.84
C THR A 56 -9.15 7.37 -5.52
N THR A 57 -8.00 8.01 -5.35
CA THR A 57 -7.21 7.90 -4.12
C THR A 57 -7.92 8.45 -2.87
N PRO A 58 -8.75 9.52 -2.95
CA PRO A 58 -9.56 9.95 -1.82
C PRO A 58 -10.72 9.00 -1.49
N LEU A 59 -11.12 8.15 -2.42
CA LEU A 59 -12.27 7.23 -2.28
C LEU A 59 -11.96 6.05 -1.36
N SER A 60 -10.70 5.68 -1.19
CA SER A 60 -10.25 4.65 -0.24
C SER A 60 -10.42 5.05 1.23
N CYS A 61 -10.77 6.31 1.48
CA CYS A 61 -10.82 6.92 2.81
C CYS A 61 -12.21 6.90 3.47
N VAL A 62 -13.22 6.26 2.87
CA VAL A 62 -14.58 6.26 3.44
C VAL A 62 -14.74 5.08 4.38
N GLY A 63 -14.58 5.32 5.67
CA GLY A 63 -15.09 4.46 6.73
C GLY A 63 -16.63 4.44 6.71
N VAL A 64 -17.23 3.35 7.21
CA VAL A 64 -18.69 3.08 7.21
C VAL A 64 -19.52 4.14 7.93
N ALA A 65 -18.91 5.10 8.63
CA ALA A 65 -19.58 6.13 9.44
C ALA A 65 -19.50 7.56 8.90
N SER A 66 -19.23 7.73 7.61
CA SER A 66 -19.39 9.05 7.00
C SER A 66 -20.89 9.43 6.94
N SER A 67 -21.20 10.72 7.16
CA SER A 67 -22.56 11.24 7.11
C SER A 67 -23.28 10.81 5.82
N CYS A 68 -24.62 10.60 5.86
CA CYS A 68 -25.41 10.19 4.68
C CYS A 68 -25.16 11.04 3.44
N ARG A 69 -24.86 12.33 3.59
CA ARG A 69 -24.48 13.22 2.47
C ARG A 69 -23.13 12.85 1.86
N SER A 70 -22.14 12.48 2.67
CA SER A 70 -20.82 12.05 2.23
C SER A 70 -20.91 10.70 1.52
N VAL A 71 -21.72 9.77 2.01
CA VAL A 71 -21.97 8.46 1.38
C VAL A 71 -22.64 8.64 0.03
N MET A 72 -23.65 9.52 -0.08
CA MET A 72 -24.37 9.76 -1.33
C MET A 72 -23.47 10.38 -2.41
N SER A 73 -22.69 11.40 -2.07
CA SER A 73 -21.73 12.01 -3.01
C SER A 73 -20.66 11.01 -3.45
N HIS A 74 -20.22 10.15 -2.54
CA HIS A 74 -19.27 9.08 -2.80
C HIS A 74 -19.83 8.04 -3.78
N CYS A 75 -21.05 7.56 -3.54
CA CYS A 75 -21.73 6.61 -4.43
C CYS A 75 -21.87 7.17 -5.86
N VAL A 76 -22.25 8.45 -6.00
CA VAL A 76 -22.37 9.11 -7.30
C VAL A 76 -21.02 9.15 -8.03
N THR A 77 -19.94 9.51 -7.32
CA THR A 77 -18.59 9.56 -7.89
C THR A 77 -18.13 8.18 -8.35
N VAL A 78 -18.34 7.15 -7.53
CA VAL A 78 -18.00 5.76 -7.86
C VAL A 78 -18.80 5.26 -9.07
N ILE A 79 -20.11 5.51 -9.10
CA ILE A 79 -20.96 5.12 -10.25
C ILE A 79 -20.49 5.83 -11.52
N ARG A 80 -20.18 7.12 -11.42
CA ARG A 80 -19.67 7.91 -12.57
C ARG A 80 -18.36 7.32 -13.08
N ALA A 81 -17.41 7.02 -12.20
CA ALA A 81 -16.14 6.39 -12.55
C ALA A 81 -16.35 5.06 -13.29
N TYR A 82 -17.21 4.18 -12.78
CA TYR A 82 -17.52 2.91 -13.46
C TYR A 82 -18.20 3.10 -14.82
N ARG A 83 -19.08 4.11 -14.98
CA ARG A 83 -19.69 4.43 -16.27
C ARG A 83 -18.65 4.93 -17.27
N GLN A 84 -17.70 5.74 -16.82
CA GLN A 84 -16.59 6.22 -17.67
C GLN A 84 -15.69 5.07 -18.11
N VAL A 85 -15.32 4.15 -17.19
CA VAL A 85 -14.54 2.95 -17.52
C VAL A 85 -15.29 2.07 -18.51
N ALA A 86 -16.57 1.82 -18.28
CA ALA A 86 -17.37 1.00 -19.20
C ALA A 86 -17.49 1.62 -20.61
N ALA A 87 -17.61 2.94 -20.70
CA ALA A 87 -17.63 3.65 -21.95
C ALA A 87 -16.26 3.58 -22.66
N LEU A 88 -15.16 3.77 -21.94
CA LEU A 88 -13.80 3.64 -22.45
C LEU A 88 -13.54 2.22 -22.98
N PHE A 89 -13.88 1.18 -22.21
CA PHE A 89 -13.66 -0.21 -22.62
C PHE A 89 -14.45 -0.59 -23.88
N ARG A 90 -15.69 -0.07 -24.04
CA ARG A 90 -16.49 -0.30 -25.24
C ARG A 90 -15.97 0.43 -26.46
N ARG A 91 -15.50 1.68 -26.28
CA ARG A 91 -15.10 2.57 -27.40
C ARG A 91 -13.65 2.34 -27.85
N GLN A 92 -12.72 2.21 -26.88
CA GLN A 92 -11.29 2.18 -27.17
C GLN A 92 -10.69 0.78 -27.05
N ARG A 93 -11.33 -0.16 -26.31
CA ARG A 93 -10.85 -1.52 -26.07
C ARG A 93 -9.35 -1.53 -25.78
N PRO A 94 -8.91 -1.12 -24.58
CA PRO A 94 -7.49 -1.10 -24.25
C PRO A 94 -6.88 -2.48 -24.47
N SER A 95 -5.62 -2.52 -24.92
CA SER A 95 -4.88 -3.77 -25.17
C SER A 95 -4.58 -4.54 -23.87
N LEU A 96 -4.52 -3.82 -22.74
CA LEU A 96 -4.28 -4.39 -21.41
C LEU A 96 -4.96 -3.54 -20.32
N VAL A 97 -5.55 -4.21 -19.35
CA VAL A 97 -6.04 -3.60 -18.11
C VAL A 97 -5.15 -4.05 -16.95
N ILE A 98 -4.51 -3.10 -16.27
CA ILE A 98 -3.69 -3.34 -15.09
C ILE A 98 -4.49 -2.93 -13.86
N LEU A 99 -4.71 -3.88 -12.95
CA LEU A 99 -5.43 -3.70 -11.69
C LEU A 99 -4.45 -3.80 -10.52
N VAL A 100 -4.45 -2.82 -9.64
CA VAL A 100 -3.51 -2.76 -8.52
C VAL A 100 -4.28 -2.72 -7.21
N ASP A 101 -4.10 -3.74 -6.36
CA ASP A 101 -4.74 -3.86 -5.05
C ASP A 101 -6.27 -3.59 -5.11
N ASN A 102 -6.85 -2.99 -4.08
CA ASN A 102 -8.22 -2.49 -3.96
C ASN A 102 -9.32 -3.41 -4.53
N PRO A 103 -9.66 -4.52 -3.86
CA PRO A 103 -10.67 -5.46 -4.34
C PRO A 103 -12.06 -4.82 -4.46
N GLY A 104 -12.37 -3.82 -3.62
CA GLY A 104 -13.66 -3.12 -3.65
C GLY A 104 -13.97 -2.48 -5.00
N GLN A 105 -12.98 -1.86 -5.62
CA GLN A 105 -13.08 -1.22 -6.93
C GLN A 105 -12.75 -2.20 -8.05
N ASN A 106 -11.63 -2.91 -7.93
CA ASN A 106 -11.01 -3.63 -9.04
C ASN A 106 -11.76 -4.92 -9.43
N LEU A 107 -12.46 -5.59 -8.51
CA LEU A 107 -13.25 -6.78 -8.86
C LEU A 107 -14.42 -6.50 -9.83
N ARG A 108 -14.95 -5.28 -9.84
CA ARG A 108 -15.95 -4.86 -10.84
C ARG A 108 -15.32 -4.57 -12.19
N ILE A 109 -14.18 -3.87 -12.19
CA ILE A 109 -13.44 -3.55 -13.42
C ILE A 109 -12.92 -4.82 -14.08
N LEU A 110 -12.39 -5.76 -13.28
CA LEU A 110 -11.98 -7.09 -13.73
C LEU A 110 -13.12 -7.81 -14.48
N SER A 111 -14.32 -7.83 -13.89
CA SER A 111 -15.47 -8.46 -14.56
C SER A 111 -15.92 -7.72 -15.83
N MET A 112 -15.77 -6.40 -15.89
CA MET A 112 -16.07 -5.65 -17.11
C MET A 112 -15.06 -5.97 -18.22
N ALA A 113 -13.77 -6.02 -17.90
CA ALA A 113 -12.71 -6.38 -18.84
C ALA A 113 -12.90 -7.80 -19.38
N ARG A 114 -13.12 -8.77 -18.46
CA ARG A 114 -13.36 -10.19 -18.84
C ARG A 114 -14.54 -10.37 -19.80
N ARG A 115 -15.69 -9.70 -19.54
CA ARG A 115 -16.87 -9.77 -20.41
C ARG A 115 -16.62 -9.22 -21.83
N LEU A 116 -15.68 -8.32 -21.97
CA LEU A 116 -15.33 -7.72 -23.26
C LEU A 116 -14.12 -8.40 -23.91
N GLY A 117 -13.58 -9.46 -23.29
CA GLY A 117 -12.39 -10.17 -23.79
C GLY A 117 -11.12 -9.30 -23.74
N ILE A 118 -11.04 -8.31 -22.84
CA ILE A 118 -9.85 -7.47 -22.69
C ILE A 118 -8.89 -8.16 -21.73
N PRO A 119 -7.63 -8.38 -22.11
CA PRO A 119 -6.62 -8.97 -21.25
C PRO A 119 -6.40 -8.18 -19.97
N THR A 120 -6.16 -8.87 -18.85
CA THR A 120 -6.00 -8.23 -17.54
C THR A 120 -4.77 -8.76 -16.81
N LEU A 121 -3.96 -7.84 -16.27
CA LEU A 121 -2.91 -8.12 -15.30
C LEU A 121 -3.36 -7.64 -13.92
N TYR A 122 -3.51 -8.55 -12.97
CA TYR A 122 -3.62 -8.14 -11.57
C TYR A 122 -2.22 -7.98 -10.99
N TYR A 123 -1.76 -6.75 -10.92
CA TYR A 123 -0.45 -6.37 -10.38
C TYR A 123 -0.61 -5.98 -8.92
N VAL A 124 0.20 -6.57 -8.03
CA VAL A 124 0.02 -6.41 -6.58
C VAL A 124 -1.42 -6.78 -6.19
N PRO A 125 -1.79 -8.07 -6.28
CA PRO A 125 -3.13 -8.49 -5.88
C PRO A 125 -3.34 -8.21 -4.39
N PRO A 126 -4.61 -8.05 -3.94
CA PRO A 126 -4.91 -7.93 -2.53
C PRO A 126 -4.46 -9.17 -1.78
N GLU A 127 -3.92 -9.00 -0.60
CA GLU A 127 -3.57 -10.10 0.30
C GLU A 127 -4.74 -11.06 0.48
N ALA A 128 -4.51 -12.36 0.24
CA ALA A 128 -5.56 -13.38 0.20
C ALA A 128 -6.39 -13.44 1.50
N TRP A 129 -5.79 -13.11 2.61
CA TRP A 129 -6.44 -13.05 3.91
C TRP A 129 -7.49 -11.92 4.06
N CYS A 130 -7.35 -10.83 3.29
CA CYS A 130 -8.34 -9.75 3.23
C CYS A 130 -9.57 -10.12 2.41
N LEU A 131 -9.55 -11.28 1.73
CA LEU A 131 -10.51 -11.68 0.74
C LEU A 131 -11.35 -12.87 1.21
N THR A 132 -12.59 -12.91 0.77
CA THR A 132 -13.39 -14.14 0.82
C THR A 132 -12.89 -15.13 -0.24
N ARG A 133 -13.12 -16.44 0.00
CA ARG A 133 -12.80 -17.49 -0.98
C ARG A 133 -13.38 -17.21 -2.37
N ARG A 134 -14.59 -16.64 -2.44
CA ARG A 134 -15.24 -16.24 -3.71
C ARG A 134 -14.48 -15.10 -4.42
N GLN A 135 -13.92 -14.17 -3.68
CA GLN A 135 -13.13 -13.07 -4.27
C GLN A 135 -11.77 -13.58 -4.78
N ILE A 136 -11.11 -14.47 -4.04
CA ILE A 136 -9.84 -15.12 -4.48
C ILE A 136 -10.10 -15.88 -5.78
N ALA A 137 -11.12 -16.77 -5.81
CA ALA A 137 -11.51 -17.51 -7.00
C ALA A 137 -11.82 -16.58 -8.18
N LYS A 138 -12.52 -15.46 -7.93
CA LYS A 138 -12.85 -14.49 -8.98
C LYS A 138 -11.60 -13.84 -9.56
N ILE A 139 -10.64 -13.45 -8.75
CA ILE A 139 -9.36 -12.90 -9.22
C ILE A 139 -8.62 -13.97 -10.04
N ALA A 140 -8.50 -15.18 -9.48
CA ALA A 140 -7.80 -16.28 -10.12
C ALA A 140 -8.35 -16.61 -11.52
N HIS A 141 -9.68 -16.76 -11.64
CA HIS A 141 -10.31 -17.19 -12.90
C HIS A 141 -10.54 -16.06 -13.91
N GLN A 142 -10.64 -14.81 -13.48
CA GLN A 142 -10.96 -13.70 -14.39
C GLN A 142 -9.74 -12.93 -14.85
N SER A 143 -8.59 -13.01 -14.17
CA SER A 143 -7.36 -12.37 -14.59
C SER A 143 -6.65 -13.20 -15.67
N THR A 144 -6.09 -12.52 -16.67
CA THR A 144 -5.23 -13.18 -17.67
C THR A 144 -3.94 -13.65 -17.02
N ALA A 145 -3.36 -12.80 -16.15
CA ALA A 145 -2.27 -13.19 -15.27
C ALA A 145 -2.31 -12.39 -13.96
N ILE A 146 -1.66 -12.94 -12.94
CA ILE A 146 -1.52 -12.35 -11.60
C ILE A 146 -0.04 -12.23 -11.30
N ALA A 147 0.40 -11.02 -10.92
CA ALA A 147 1.76 -10.73 -10.49
C ALA A 147 1.80 -10.67 -8.95
N ALA A 148 2.07 -11.81 -8.32
CA ALA A 148 2.05 -11.97 -6.87
C ALA A 148 3.35 -11.48 -6.20
N LEU A 149 3.24 -10.94 -4.98
CA LEU A 149 4.35 -10.35 -4.24
C LEU A 149 5.19 -11.38 -3.47
N SER A 150 4.56 -12.45 -3.00
CA SER A 150 5.21 -13.53 -2.25
C SER A 150 4.92 -14.90 -2.85
N GLN A 151 5.75 -15.89 -2.48
CA GLN A 151 5.53 -17.27 -2.93
C GLN A 151 4.25 -17.87 -2.34
N SER A 152 3.94 -17.57 -1.06
CA SER A 152 2.73 -18.05 -0.39
C SER A 152 1.47 -17.46 -1.04
N GLU A 153 1.49 -16.18 -1.38
CA GLU A 153 0.40 -15.54 -2.12
C GLU A 153 0.24 -16.15 -3.51
N ALA A 154 1.35 -16.35 -4.24
CA ALA A 154 1.32 -16.99 -5.54
C ALA A 154 0.73 -18.41 -5.46
N GLN A 155 1.10 -19.18 -4.44
CA GLN A 155 0.54 -20.52 -4.23
C GLN A 155 -0.96 -20.45 -3.97
N THR A 156 -1.40 -19.53 -3.09
CA THR A 156 -2.82 -19.35 -2.82
C THR A 156 -3.63 -19.10 -4.09
N TYR A 157 -3.23 -18.17 -4.95
CA TYR A 157 -3.96 -17.92 -6.20
C TYR A 157 -3.87 -19.07 -7.21
N ARG A 158 -2.75 -19.83 -7.23
CA ARG A 158 -2.62 -21.06 -8.07
C ARG A 158 -3.58 -22.15 -7.60
N ASP A 159 -3.77 -22.33 -6.29
CA ASP A 159 -4.69 -23.32 -5.72
C ASP A 159 -6.15 -23.06 -6.14
N TYR A 160 -6.46 -21.82 -6.52
CA TYR A 160 -7.73 -21.42 -7.11
C TYR A 160 -7.70 -21.36 -8.66
N GLY A 161 -6.70 -21.97 -9.31
CA GLY A 161 -6.62 -22.05 -10.77
C GLY A 161 -6.14 -20.77 -11.47
N GLY A 162 -5.49 -19.85 -10.75
CA GLY A 162 -4.97 -18.62 -11.33
C GLY A 162 -3.66 -18.82 -12.09
N ASN A 163 -3.50 -18.11 -13.21
CA ASN A 163 -2.21 -17.99 -13.89
C ASN A 163 -1.34 -16.97 -13.14
N VAL A 164 -0.38 -17.44 -12.35
CA VAL A 164 0.35 -16.62 -11.38
C VAL A 164 1.85 -16.67 -11.62
N ARG A 165 2.45 -15.49 -11.75
CA ARG A 165 3.90 -15.29 -11.68
C ARG A 165 4.27 -14.59 -10.37
N TRP A 166 5.18 -15.20 -9.60
CA TRP A 166 5.78 -14.52 -8.46
C TRP A 166 6.81 -13.51 -8.97
N ILE A 167 6.61 -12.24 -8.64
CA ILE A 167 7.47 -11.15 -9.08
C ILE A 167 8.36 -10.56 -7.97
N GLY A 168 8.10 -10.86 -6.69
CA GLY A 168 8.69 -10.18 -5.54
C GLY A 168 8.00 -8.85 -5.25
N HIS A 169 8.51 -8.10 -4.27
CA HIS A 169 7.86 -6.88 -3.81
C HIS A 169 8.45 -5.61 -4.45
N PRO A 170 7.65 -4.80 -5.18
CA PRO A 170 8.13 -3.60 -5.89
C PRO A 170 8.79 -2.54 -5.00
N ALA A 171 8.42 -2.50 -3.70
CA ALA A 171 9.05 -1.58 -2.75
C ALA A 171 10.57 -1.81 -2.61
N LEU A 172 11.07 -3.04 -2.87
CA LEU A 172 12.50 -3.31 -2.89
C LEU A 172 13.21 -2.53 -4.01
N ASP A 173 12.57 -2.43 -5.17
CA ASP A 173 13.12 -1.69 -6.32
C ASP A 173 13.08 -0.19 -6.07
N LEU A 174 11.95 0.30 -5.52
CA LEU A 174 11.76 1.72 -5.21
C LEU A 174 12.73 2.23 -4.15
N LEU A 175 13.10 1.37 -3.22
CA LEU A 175 13.97 1.71 -2.09
C LEU A 175 15.42 1.24 -2.30
N ALA A 176 15.76 0.67 -3.45
CA ALA A 176 17.09 0.11 -3.72
C ALA A 176 18.22 1.13 -3.57
N SER A 177 17.96 2.38 -3.98
CA SER A 177 18.93 3.50 -3.88
C SER A 177 18.78 4.32 -2.60
N THR A 178 17.81 4.00 -1.73
CA THR A 178 17.60 4.75 -0.49
C THR A 178 18.70 4.39 0.51
N PRO A 179 19.47 5.39 1.01
CA PRO A 179 20.49 5.14 2.01
C PRO A 179 19.87 4.52 3.27
N ARG A 180 20.58 3.58 3.87
CA ARG A 180 20.17 3.04 5.17
C ARG A 180 20.56 4.03 6.27
N PRO A 181 19.74 4.17 7.33
CA PRO A 181 20.13 4.94 8.49
C PRO A 181 21.44 4.39 9.04
N HIS A 182 22.37 5.27 9.32
CA HIS A 182 23.60 4.91 10.01
C HIS A 182 23.31 4.61 11.49
N GLU A 183 24.25 3.94 12.17
CA GLU A 183 24.20 3.83 13.60
C GLU A 183 24.12 5.22 14.24
N LEU A 184 23.48 5.31 15.42
CA LEU A 184 23.40 6.56 16.20
C LEU A 184 24.81 7.00 16.60
N ASN A 185 25.49 7.73 15.74
CA ASN A 185 26.91 8.15 15.92
C ASN A 185 27.01 9.48 16.65
N GLY A 186 26.35 9.61 17.80
CA GLY A 186 26.46 10.81 18.64
C GLY A 186 25.77 12.07 18.10
N ASN A 187 25.11 12.00 16.95
CA ASN A 187 24.27 13.08 16.39
C ASN A 187 22.91 13.11 17.09
N PRO A 188 22.28 14.30 17.19
CA PRO A 188 20.91 14.38 17.67
C PRO A 188 19.97 13.49 16.85
N PRO A 189 19.17 12.60 17.50
CA PRO A 189 18.35 11.67 16.76
C PRO A 189 17.24 12.38 15.96
N THR A 190 17.00 11.90 14.76
CA THR A 190 15.90 12.36 13.91
C THR A 190 14.73 11.40 13.99
N ILE A 191 13.57 11.90 14.40
CA ILE A 191 12.36 11.12 14.64
C ILE A 191 11.33 11.45 13.57
N GLY A 192 10.99 10.46 12.75
CA GLY A 192 9.93 10.55 11.77
C GLY A 192 8.56 10.36 12.42
N LEU A 193 7.61 11.20 12.03
CA LEU A 193 6.22 11.17 12.50
C LEU A 193 5.30 10.97 11.30
N PHE A 194 4.74 9.76 11.15
CA PHE A 194 3.90 9.39 10.00
C PHE A 194 2.46 9.11 10.47
N PRO A 195 1.56 10.09 10.46
CA PRO A 195 0.20 9.93 10.95
C PRO A 195 -0.71 9.10 10.04
N GLY A 196 -0.23 8.69 8.86
CA GLY A 196 -0.99 7.95 7.87
C GLY A 196 -1.40 8.79 6.67
N SER A 197 -2.10 8.16 5.73
CA SER A 197 -2.53 8.78 4.47
C SER A 197 -4.03 9.09 4.43
N ARG A 198 -4.82 8.40 5.27
CA ARG A 198 -6.28 8.54 5.32
C ARG A 198 -6.69 9.64 6.28
N ARG A 199 -7.85 10.24 5.97
CA ARG A 199 -8.39 11.34 6.79
C ARG A 199 -8.47 10.99 8.27
N ASP A 200 -9.09 9.86 8.56
CA ASP A 200 -9.41 9.46 9.93
C ASP A 200 -8.12 9.08 10.68
N GLU A 201 -7.17 8.40 10.01
CA GLU A 201 -5.84 8.12 10.56
C GLU A 201 -5.15 9.40 11.04
N VAL A 202 -5.08 10.42 10.16
CA VAL A 202 -4.41 11.70 10.48
C VAL A 202 -5.07 12.39 11.67
N ILE A 203 -6.41 12.51 11.67
CA ILE A 203 -7.15 13.20 12.76
C ILE A 203 -6.90 12.52 14.11
N ASP A 204 -6.88 11.20 14.12
CA ASP A 204 -6.83 10.43 15.36
C ASP A 204 -5.44 10.21 15.93
N LEU A 205 -4.45 10.08 15.03
CA LEU A 205 -3.10 9.78 15.46
C LEU A 205 -2.27 11.03 15.73
N LEU A 206 -2.60 12.15 15.08
CA LEU A 206 -1.86 13.40 15.21
C LEU A 206 -1.76 13.93 16.66
N PRO A 207 -2.83 13.90 17.49
CA PRO A 207 -2.71 14.32 18.89
C PRO A 207 -1.73 13.45 19.69
N ALA A 208 -1.76 12.13 19.50
CA ALA A 208 -0.86 11.23 20.21
C ALA A 208 0.60 11.39 19.76
N LEU A 209 0.84 11.66 18.46
CA LEU A 209 2.17 11.99 17.93
C LEU A 209 2.70 13.30 18.48
N ARG A 210 1.87 14.35 18.55
CA ARG A 210 2.22 15.64 19.15
C ARG A 210 2.67 15.46 20.61
N ASP A 211 1.84 14.78 21.40
CA ASP A 211 2.14 14.56 22.81
C ASP A 211 3.39 13.69 23.01
N ALA A 212 3.61 12.69 22.12
CA ALA A 212 4.82 11.89 22.11
C ALA A 212 6.06 12.74 21.77
N ALA A 213 5.99 13.58 20.74
CA ALA A 213 7.08 14.46 20.35
C ALA A 213 7.48 15.40 21.49
N ARG A 214 6.49 15.99 22.19
CA ARG A 214 6.73 16.83 23.37
C ARG A 214 7.47 16.06 24.48
N LEU A 215 7.00 14.86 24.83
CA LEU A 215 7.61 14.05 25.89
C LEU A 215 9.01 13.57 25.53
N ILE A 216 9.23 13.21 24.26
CA ILE A 216 10.56 12.85 23.77
C ILE A 216 11.47 14.08 23.81
N HIS A 217 11.02 15.24 23.37
CA HIS A 217 11.82 16.49 23.42
C HIS A 217 12.19 16.89 24.85
N GLN A 218 11.32 16.66 25.83
CA GLN A 218 11.65 16.89 27.24
C GLN A 218 12.78 15.98 27.74
N SER A 219 12.88 14.76 27.22
CA SER A 219 13.89 13.77 27.59
C SER A 219 15.15 13.83 26.74
N GLU A 220 15.02 14.28 25.49
CA GLU A 220 16.07 14.41 24.46
C GLU A 220 15.91 15.78 23.76
N PRO A 221 16.35 16.88 24.39
CA PRO A 221 16.12 18.24 23.87
C PRO A 221 16.76 18.50 22.49
N ALA A 222 17.79 17.75 22.14
CA ALA A 222 18.45 17.85 20.85
C ALA A 222 17.75 17.08 19.72
N ALA A 223 16.74 16.23 20.05
CA ALA A 223 16.01 15.44 19.04
C ALA A 223 15.31 16.33 18.02
N ARG A 224 15.37 15.92 16.75
CA ARG A 224 14.72 16.58 15.61
C ARG A 224 13.47 15.79 15.21
N PHE A 225 12.40 16.51 14.92
CA PHE A 225 11.14 15.88 14.52
C PHE A 225 10.79 16.24 13.08
N VAL A 226 10.42 15.23 12.29
CA VAL A 226 10.03 15.38 10.90
C VAL A 226 8.64 14.76 10.69
N LEU A 227 7.66 15.61 10.47
CA LEU A 227 6.27 15.19 10.24
C LEU A 227 6.04 15.06 8.73
N CYS A 228 5.72 13.85 8.28
CA CYS A 228 5.50 13.58 6.86
C CYS A 228 4.02 13.50 6.52
N SER A 229 3.61 14.27 5.52
CA SER A 229 2.27 14.21 4.93
C SER A 229 2.28 13.40 3.63
N ALA A 230 1.51 12.33 3.57
CA ALA A 230 1.51 11.39 2.46
C ALA A 230 0.83 11.95 1.17
N ASN A 231 -0.11 12.88 1.30
CA ASN A 231 -0.87 13.47 0.21
C ASN A 231 -1.42 14.85 0.59
N ASP A 232 -2.02 15.56 -0.40
CA ASP A 232 -2.52 16.93 -0.21
C ASP A 232 -3.62 17.03 0.84
N SER A 233 -4.49 16.01 0.96
CA SER A 233 -5.55 15.98 1.97
C SER A 233 -4.98 15.84 3.38
N ALA A 234 -3.98 14.98 3.57
CA ALA A 234 -3.26 14.84 4.83
C ALA A 234 -2.49 16.13 5.15
N HIS A 235 -1.82 16.72 4.14
CA HIS A 235 -1.04 17.96 4.30
C HIS A 235 -1.89 19.11 4.83
N LYS A 236 -3.03 19.39 4.21
CA LYS A 236 -3.96 20.45 4.65
C LYS A 236 -4.41 20.27 6.10
N ARG A 237 -4.65 19.02 6.53
CA ARG A 237 -5.09 18.71 7.89
C ARG A 237 -3.96 18.89 8.90
N ILE A 238 -2.78 18.41 8.57
CA ILE A 238 -1.59 18.58 9.40
C ILE A 238 -1.31 20.06 9.62
N LEU A 239 -1.32 20.88 8.54
CA LEU A 239 -1.16 22.32 8.64
C LEU A 239 -2.17 22.99 9.59
N ALA A 240 -3.43 22.55 9.57
CA ALA A 240 -4.46 23.09 10.46
C ALA A 240 -4.21 22.77 11.96
N HIS A 241 -3.48 21.68 12.26
CA HIS A 241 -3.15 21.27 13.63
C HIS A 241 -1.75 21.71 14.08
N LEU A 242 -0.87 22.05 13.14
CA LEU A 242 0.52 22.40 13.43
C LEU A 242 0.68 23.56 14.45
N PRO A 243 -0.18 24.61 14.45
CA PRO A 243 -0.10 25.67 15.46
C PRO A 243 -0.31 25.22 16.91
N THR A 244 -0.82 24.00 17.12
CA THR A 244 -1.01 23.43 18.48
C THR A 244 0.23 22.70 18.99
N TRP A 245 1.31 22.63 18.18
CA TRP A 245 2.55 21.96 18.56
C TRP A 245 3.49 22.94 19.28
N ASP A 246 4.02 22.48 20.39
CA ASP A 246 4.91 23.22 21.29
C ASP A 246 6.39 22.81 21.14
N VAL A 247 6.68 21.95 20.16
CA VAL A 247 8.05 21.55 19.80
C VAL A 247 8.32 21.86 18.33
N PRO A 248 9.57 22.20 17.96
CA PRO A 248 9.94 22.42 16.56
C PRO A 248 9.76 21.14 15.73
N VAL A 249 8.99 21.24 14.66
CA VAL A 249 8.72 20.13 13.74
C VAL A 249 8.90 20.58 12.31
N GLU A 250 9.75 19.88 11.56
CA GLU A 250 9.85 20.04 10.11
C GLU A 250 8.69 19.34 9.43
N LEU A 251 7.88 20.06 8.65
CA LEU A 251 6.80 19.46 7.86
C LEU A 251 7.29 19.17 6.44
N VAL A 252 7.26 17.88 6.05
CA VAL A 252 7.66 17.43 4.71
C VAL A 252 6.42 16.88 3.98
N HIS A 253 6.28 17.24 2.69
CA HIS A 253 5.16 16.82 1.86
C HIS A 253 5.58 15.81 0.79
N ARG A 254 4.94 14.63 0.77
CA ARG A 254 5.07 13.58 -0.27
C ARG A 254 6.49 13.02 -0.49
N GLN A 255 7.38 13.16 0.48
CA GLN A 255 8.76 12.69 0.40
C GLN A 255 9.07 11.64 1.49
N SER A 256 8.18 10.64 1.65
CA SER A 256 8.32 9.62 2.70
C SER A 256 9.67 8.92 2.67
N HIS A 257 10.17 8.52 1.51
CA HIS A 257 11.46 7.81 1.37
C HIS A 257 12.65 8.70 1.79
N ALA A 258 12.64 9.98 1.41
CA ALA A 258 13.69 10.92 1.83
C ALA A 258 13.65 11.19 3.35
N VAL A 259 12.47 11.16 3.95
CA VAL A 259 12.35 11.25 5.42
C VAL A 259 12.85 9.97 6.07
N LEU A 260 12.42 8.79 5.59
CA LEU A 260 12.84 7.50 6.14
C LEU A 260 14.36 7.31 6.10
N SER A 261 15.04 7.76 5.02
CA SER A 261 16.49 7.62 4.87
C SER A 261 17.32 8.37 5.91
N ARG A 262 16.72 9.36 6.58
CA ARG A 262 17.39 10.19 7.61
C ARG A 262 16.85 9.97 9.02
N CYS A 263 15.83 9.10 9.19
CA CYS A 263 15.25 8.84 10.50
C CYS A 263 16.03 7.79 11.28
N ASP A 264 16.27 8.08 12.56
CA ASP A 264 16.79 7.14 13.54
C ASP A 264 15.69 6.34 14.24
N LEU A 265 14.49 6.90 14.28
CA LEU A 265 13.27 6.29 14.83
C LEU A 265 12.06 6.77 14.03
N LEU A 266 11.10 5.89 13.81
CA LEU A 266 9.84 6.21 13.16
C LEU A 266 8.65 5.90 14.10
N LEU A 267 7.78 6.88 14.31
CA LEU A 267 6.45 6.70 14.91
C LEU A 267 5.43 6.75 13.78
N THR A 268 4.81 5.60 13.45
CA THR A 268 4.05 5.49 12.20
C THR A 268 2.70 4.83 12.36
N CYS A 269 1.72 5.29 11.58
CA CYS A 269 0.51 4.54 11.33
C CYS A 269 0.84 3.19 10.67
N SER A 270 0.13 2.14 11.08
CA SER A 270 0.26 0.82 10.44
C SER A 270 -0.22 0.87 8.99
N GLY A 271 0.57 0.32 8.08
CA GLY A 271 0.34 0.29 6.63
C GLY A 271 1.65 0.15 5.86
N THR A 272 1.65 0.53 4.59
CA THR A 272 2.80 0.41 3.67
C THR A 272 4.07 1.07 4.21
N ALA A 273 3.95 2.19 4.95
CA ALA A 273 5.08 2.87 5.56
C ALA A 273 5.88 1.98 6.55
N THR A 274 5.21 1.02 7.23
CA THR A 274 5.91 0.07 8.10
C THR A 274 6.77 -0.91 7.31
N LEU A 275 6.34 -1.30 6.12
CA LEU A 275 7.12 -2.15 5.23
C LEU A 275 8.29 -1.40 4.61
N GLU A 276 8.06 -0.16 4.16
CA GLU A 276 9.11 0.71 3.61
C GLU A 276 10.21 0.96 4.65
N ALA A 277 9.82 1.29 5.90
CA ALA A 277 10.74 1.47 7.00
C ALA A 277 11.52 0.17 7.32
N ALA A 278 10.86 -1.01 7.23
CA ALA A 278 11.54 -2.30 7.42
C ALA A 278 12.57 -2.58 6.32
N ILE A 279 12.25 -2.30 5.06
CA ILE A 279 13.18 -2.48 3.93
C ILE A 279 14.42 -1.61 4.08
N ILE A 280 14.25 -0.37 4.57
CA ILE A 280 15.36 0.56 4.82
C ILE A 280 16.13 0.18 6.09
N GLY A 281 15.45 -0.43 7.07
CA GLY A 281 16.02 -0.82 8.37
C GLY A 281 15.85 0.25 9.45
N VAL A 282 14.81 1.09 9.34
CA VAL A 282 14.49 2.14 10.33
C VAL A 282 13.73 1.54 11.51
N PRO A 283 14.27 1.62 12.74
CA PRO A 283 13.53 1.23 13.94
C PRO A 283 12.23 2.02 14.07
N MET A 284 11.15 1.34 14.48
CA MET A 284 9.85 1.98 14.48
C MET A 284 8.94 1.52 15.61
N VAL A 285 7.94 2.36 15.91
CA VAL A 285 6.75 2.01 16.69
C VAL A 285 5.54 2.17 15.79
N ALA A 286 4.83 1.08 15.55
CA ALA A 286 3.61 1.09 14.75
C ALA A 286 2.38 1.38 15.60
N MET A 287 1.45 2.19 15.09
CA MET A 287 0.21 2.53 15.78
C MET A 287 -0.99 2.38 14.87
N TYR A 288 -2.11 1.99 15.46
CA TYR A 288 -3.36 1.79 14.74
C TYR A 288 -4.59 2.09 15.61
N ARG A 289 -5.54 2.85 15.09
CA ARG A 289 -6.85 3.07 15.74
C ARG A 289 -7.98 2.61 14.85
N VAL A 290 -8.93 1.86 15.43
CA VAL A 290 -10.19 1.47 14.79
C VAL A 290 -11.30 2.36 15.34
N HIS A 291 -11.92 3.17 14.46
CA HIS A 291 -12.91 4.16 14.88
C HIS A 291 -14.28 3.59 15.15
N HIS A 292 -14.71 2.59 14.40
CA HIS A 292 -16.12 2.20 14.42
C HIS A 292 -16.34 0.88 15.15
N LEU A 293 -17.37 0.87 15.99
CA LEU A 293 -17.84 -0.34 16.64
C LEU A 293 -18.15 -1.44 15.62
N LEU A 294 -18.64 -1.07 14.44
CA LEU A 294 -18.91 -1.98 13.34
C LEU A 294 -17.62 -2.54 12.72
N ASP A 295 -16.59 -1.72 12.49
CA ASP A 295 -15.27 -2.18 12.03
C ASP A 295 -14.62 -3.08 13.08
N ARG A 296 -14.82 -2.77 14.36
CA ARG A 296 -14.37 -3.60 15.48
C ARG A 296 -15.10 -4.94 15.53
N LEU A 297 -16.41 -4.97 15.29
CA LEU A 297 -17.21 -6.20 15.23
C LEU A 297 -16.88 -7.03 13.98
N ILE A 298 -16.72 -6.39 12.83
CA ILE A 298 -16.29 -7.05 11.58
C ILE A 298 -14.89 -7.66 11.76
N ARG A 299 -13.97 -6.95 12.40
CA ARG A 299 -12.65 -7.49 12.72
C ARG A 299 -12.69 -8.64 13.72
N LEU A 300 -13.49 -8.54 14.79
CA LEU A 300 -13.68 -9.65 15.72
C LEU A 300 -14.25 -10.90 15.04
N ALA A 301 -15.13 -10.70 14.07
CA ALA A 301 -15.81 -11.80 13.37
C ALA A 301 -15.00 -12.38 12.18
N LEU A 302 -14.21 -11.55 11.50
CA LEU A 302 -13.56 -11.93 10.24
C LEU A 302 -12.03 -12.05 10.34
N VAL A 303 -11.40 -11.49 11.38
CA VAL A 303 -9.95 -11.32 11.43
C VAL A 303 -9.33 -12.01 12.64
N ARG A 304 -8.75 -13.17 12.44
CA ARG A 304 -7.88 -13.87 13.40
C ARG A 304 -6.44 -13.33 13.33
N TYR A 305 -6.24 -11.98 13.35
CA TYR A 305 -4.87 -11.46 13.26
C TYR A 305 -4.26 -11.18 14.60
N THR A 306 -3.03 -11.69 14.74
CA THR A 306 -2.16 -11.39 15.87
C THR A 306 -1.45 -10.06 15.69
N TYR A 307 -1.17 -9.64 14.44
CA TYR A 307 -0.34 -8.49 14.10
C TYR A 307 -0.98 -7.54 13.09
N PHE A 308 -0.71 -6.23 13.23
CA PHE A 308 -1.21 -5.17 12.35
C PHE A 308 -0.11 -4.47 11.53
N ALA A 309 1.14 -4.44 12.03
CA ALA A 309 2.28 -3.95 11.28
C ALA A 309 2.76 -5.01 10.29
N LEU A 310 3.00 -4.62 9.04
CA LEU A 310 3.43 -5.55 7.99
C LEU A 310 4.69 -6.35 8.35
N PRO A 311 5.73 -5.79 9.00
CA PRO A 311 6.88 -6.56 9.45
C PRO A 311 6.53 -7.73 10.36
N ASN A 312 5.68 -7.48 11.38
CA ASN A 312 5.24 -8.52 12.32
C ASN A 312 4.35 -9.57 11.64
N TYR A 313 3.46 -9.10 10.76
CA TYR A 313 2.57 -9.96 9.99
C TYR A 313 3.32 -10.90 9.06
N LEU A 314 4.27 -10.39 8.27
CA LEU A 314 5.02 -11.16 7.28
C LEU A 314 5.84 -12.30 7.89
N LEU A 315 6.42 -12.08 9.07
CA LEU A 315 7.21 -13.10 9.76
C LEU A 315 6.46 -13.80 10.90
N ASN A 316 5.19 -13.44 11.11
CA ASN A 316 4.33 -13.98 12.17
C ASN A 316 5.00 -13.97 13.57
N ARG A 317 5.74 -12.90 13.86
CA ARG A 317 6.41 -12.66 15.16
C ARG A 317 6.51 -11.17 15.48
N PRO A 318 6.64 -10.77 16.77
CA PRO A 318 6.75 -9.38 17.18
C PRO A 318 8.17 -8.84 16.90
N ILE A 319 8.35 -8.15 15.77
CA ILE A 319 9.59 -7.46 15.40
C ILE A 319 9.56 -6.02 15.88
N VAL A 320 8.42 -5.34 15.68
CA VAL A 320 8.21 -3.95 16.07
C VAL A 320 7.09 -3.83 17.09
N PRO A 321 7.16 -2.89 18.05
CA PRO A 321 6.05 -2.60 18.95
C PRO A 321 4.82 -2.14 18.18
N GLU A 322 3.66 -2.69 18.53
CA GLU A 322 2.36 -2.30 17.97
C GLU A 322 1.47 -1.74 19.08
N LEU A 323 1.05 -0.50 18.93
CA LEU A 323 0.10 0.14 19.83
C LEU A 323 -1.26 0.24 19.16
N CYS A 324 -2.30 -0.36 19.77
CA CYS A 324 -3.62 -0.43 19.19
C CYS A 324 -4.67 0.28 20.04
N ASN A 325 -5.55 1.04 19.41
CA ASN A 325 -6.73 1.67 20.02
C ASN A 325 -6.40 2.51 21.28
N ARG A 326 -6.81 2.06 22.47
CA ARG A 326 -6.56 2.75 23.75
C ARG A 326 -5.09 2.81 24.14
N GLN A 327 -4.24 1.98 23.54
CA GLN A 327 -2.81 2.00 23.79
C GLN A 327 -2.10 3.14 23.04
N VAL A 328 -2.71 3.69 22.00
CA VAL A 328 -2.15 4.79 21.22
C VAL A 328 -2.30 6.08 22.03
N THR A 329 -1.33 6.36 22.87
CA THR A 329 -1.22 7.55 23.69
C THR A 329 0.17 8.16 23.57
N GLY A 330 0.29 9.49 23.74
CA GLY A 330 1.60 10.16 23.72
C GLY A 330 2.61 9.56 24.68
N PRO A 331 2.26 9.31 25.97
CA PRO A 331 3.18 8.69 26.92
C PRO A 331 3.67 7.30 26.50
N ARG A 332 2.81 6.42 25.94
CA ARG A 332 3.25 5.08 25.50
C ARG A 332 4.12 5.16 24.26
N LEU A 333 3.76 5.99 23.28
CA LEU A 333 4.58 6.21 22.09
C LEU A 333 5.95 6.76 22.46
N ALA A 334 6.00 7.74 23.38
CA ALA A 334 7.26 8.29 23.87
C ALA A 334 8.11 7.25 24.61
N ALA A 335 7.51 6.45 25.48
CA ALA A 335 8.22 5.41 26.24
C ALA A 335 8.83 4.37 25.31
N GLU A 336 8.07 3.84 24.32
CA GLU A 336 8.57 2.88 23.34
C GLU A 336 9.67 3.52 22.46
N GLY A 337 9.46 4.75 22.01
CA GLY A 337 10.43 5.47 21.19
C GLY A 337 11.74 5.75 21.93
N LEU A 338 11.68 6.27 23.18
CA LEU A 338 12.86 6.52 24.01
C LEU A 338 13.60 5.21 24.36
N SER A 339 12.88 4.14 24.59
CA SER A 339 13.52 2.84 24.81
C SER A 339 14.31 2.39 23.57
N LEU A 340 13.78 2.54 22.36
CA LEU A 340 14.48 2.21 21.11
C LEU A 340 15.68 3.16 20.83
N LEU A 341 15.67 4.38 21.34
CA LEU A 341 16.79 5.31 21.21
C LEU A 341 17.92 5.04 22.20
N ARG A 342 17.59 4.54 23.41
CA ARG A 342 18.54 4.40 24.53
C ARG A 342 19.03 2.96 24.72
N ASP A 343 18.20 1.96 24.45
CA ASP A 343 18.54 0.56 24.58
C ASP A 343 19.12 0.03 23.26
N THR A 344 20.44 -0.02 23.21
CA THR A 344 21.20 -0.45 22.03
C THR A 344 20.89 -1.90 21.63
N ASP A 345 20.70 -2.79 22.62
CA ASP A 345 20.45 -4.22 22.36
C ASP A 345 19.03 -4.41 21.78
N ARG A 346 18.04 -3.73 22.36
CA ARG A 346 16.67 -3.72 21.83
C ARG A 346 16.63 -3.17 20.41
N ARG A 347 17.32 -2.07 20.15
CA ARG A 347 17.45 -1.46 18.84
C ARG A 347 18.08 -2.42 17.82
N ARG A 348 19.20 -3.04 18.18
CA ARG A 348 19.90 -4.02 17.35
C ARG A 348 19.02 -5.20 17.01
N THR A 349 18.35 -5.81 17.99
CA THR A 349 17.43 -6.94 17.78
C THR A 349 16.30 -6.57 16.80
N MET A 350 15.77 -5.34 16.90
CA MET A 350 14.77 -4.87 15.94
C MET A 350 15.36 -4.75 14.53
N ILE A 351 16.51 -4.14 14.36
CA ILE A 351 17.17 -3.97 13.03
C ILE A 351 17.44 -5.33 12.40
N GLU A 352 17.90 -6.33 13.17
CA GLU A 352 18.07 -7.70 12.70
C GLU A 352 16.73 -8.30 12.23
N GLY A 353 15.67 -8.13 13.01
CA GLY A 353 14.32 -8.56 12.62
C GLY A 353 13.79 -7.86 11.36
N LEU A 354 14.11 -6.57 11.17
CA LEU A 354 13.76 -5.84 9.95
C LEU A 354 14.56 -6.35 8.74
N ALA A 355 15.82 -6.74 8.94
CA ALA A 355 16.61 -7.39 7.89
C ALA A 355 16.00 -8.74 7.45
N ASP A 356 15.47 -9.53 8.40
CA ASP A 356 14.74 -10.77 8.07
C ASP A 356 13.48 -10.49 7.23
N VAL A 357 12.74 -9.41 7.53
CA VAL A 357 11.60 -8.98 6.70
C VAL A 357 12.05 -8.70 5.27
N ARG A 358 13.12 -7.95 5.10
CA ARG A 358 13.68 -7.66 3.78
C ARG A 358 14.08 -8.93 3.02
N HIS A 359 14.70 -9.89 3.72
CA HIS A 359 15.05 -11.21 3.14
C HIS A 359 13.79 -11.99 2.71
N ALA A 360 12.74 -11.96 3.52
CA ALA A 360 11.48 -12.65 3.21
C ALA A 360 10.75 -12.08 1.98
N LEU A 361 10.95 -10.78 1.67
CA LEU A 361 10.41 -10.15 0.47
C LEU A 361 11.14 -10.56 -0.81
N GLY A 362 12.30 -11.21 -0.71
CA GLY A 362 13.10 -11.70 -1.83
C GLY A 362 14.06 -10.65 -2.39
N ASN A 363 14.41 -10.84 -3.66
CA ASN A 363 15.33 -9.95 -4.37
C ASN A 363 14.58 -8.86 -5.14
N GLY A 364 15.22 -7.74 -5.39
CA GLY A 364 14.73 -6.67 -6.27
C GLY A 364 14.43 -7.18 -7.71
N GLY A 365 14.01 -6.30 -8.60
CA GLY A 365 13.63 -6.58 -9.98
C GLY A 365 12.15 -6.93 -10.16
N ALA A 366 11.30 -6.67 -9.17
CA ALA A 366 9.86 -6.93 -9.25
C ALA A 366 9.18 -6.12 -10.35
N ILE A 367 9.56 -4.85 -10.52
CA ILE A 367 9.01 -3.97 -11.56
C ILE A 367 9.38 -4.51 -12.95
N MET A 368 10.62 -4.97 -13.13
CA MET A 368 11.08 -5.54 -14.40
C MET A 368 10.30 -6.81 -14.74
N ARG A 369 10.15 -7.75 -13.78
CA ARG A 369 9.38 -9.00 -13.97
C ARG A 369 7.90 -8.75 -14.22
N ALA A 370 7.32 -7.71 -13.61
CA ALA A 370 5.94 -7.30 -13.88
C ALA A 370 5.80 -6.72 -15.29
N ALA A 371 6.79 -5.94 -15.75
CA ALA A 371 6.82 -5.41 -17.10
C ALA A 371 7.00 -6.52 -18.15
N ASP A 372 7.82 -7.52 -17.88
CA ASP A 372 7.96 -8.72 -18.73
C ASP A 372 6.59 -9.42 -18.87
N LEU A 373 5.92 -9.68 -17.75
CA LEU A 373 4.60 -10.32 -17.74
C LEU A 373 3.54 -9.49 -18.51
N ALA A 374 3.58 -8.17 -18.35
CA ALA A 374 2.68 -7.28 -19.09
C ALA A 374 2.95 -7.33 -20.61
N GLN A 375 4.21 -7.41 -21.03
CA GLN A 375 4.59 -7.56 -22.45
C GLN A 375 4.18 -8.92 -23.00
N ASP A 376 4.41 -10.02 -22.27
CA ASP A 376 3.98 -11.37 -22.65
C ASP A 376 2.47 -11.40 -22.94
N ILE A 377 1.66 -10.71 -22.09
CA ILE A 377 0.22 -10.58 -22.31
C ILE A 377 -0.09 -9.75 -23.58
N LEU A 378 0.61 -8.64 -23.80
CA LEU A 378 0.40 -7.76 -24.95
C LEU A 378 0.80 -8.44 -26.28
N GLN A 379 1.74 -9.35 -26.24
CA GLN A 379 2.19 -10.17 -27.39
C GLN A 379 1.32 -11.41 -27.63
N GLY A 380 0.40 -11.71 -26.71
CA GLY A 380 -0.47 -12.87 -26.77
C GLY A 380 0.23 -14.19 -26.37
N GLU A 381 1.40 -14.12 -25.77
CA GLU A 381 2.17 -15.27 -25.27
C GLU A 381 1.55 -15.84 -23.98
N VAL A 382 0.82 -15.02 -23.26
CA VAL A 382 0.04 -15.39 -22.07
C VAL A 382 -1.44 -15.19 -22.38
N VAL A 383 -2.17 -16.28 -22.57
CA VAL A 383 -3.61 -16.29 -22.79
C VAL A 383 -4.32 -16.76 -21.53
N ALA A 384 -5.46 -16.17 -21.20
CA ALA A 384 -6.31 -16.68 -20.13
C ALA A 384 -6.84 -18.05 -20.56
N GLU A 385 -6.45 -19.11 -19.85
CA GLU A 385 -7.07 -20.41 -20.09
C GLU A 385 -8.59 -20.33 -19.81
N PRO A 386 -9.42 -20.94 -20.67
CA PRO A 386 -10.85 -21.06 -20.39
C PRO A 386 -11.02 -22.05 -19.23
N SER A 387 -11.06 -21.54 -17.99
CA SER A 387 -11.39 -22.38 -16.84
C SER A 387 -12.90 -22.61 -16.84
N GLU A 388 -13.33 -23.86 -16.99
CA GLU A 388 -14.68 -24.28 -16.61
C GLU A 388 -14.87 -24.01 -15.11
N TRP A 389 -15.82 -23.21 -14.78
CA TRP A 389 -16.16 -22.84 -13.41
C TRP A 389 -16.80 -24.06 -12.72
N VAL A 390 -15.98 -24.91 -12.10
CA VAL A 390 -16.47 -25.96 -11.19
C VAL A 390 -16.82 -25.29 -9.87
N GLY A 391 -18.10 -25.32 -9.51
CA GLY A 391 -18.65 -24.65 -8.32
C GLY A 391 -17.89 -25.01 -7.03
N VAL A 392 -17.84 -24.05 -6.11
CA VAL A 392 -17.06 -24.00 -4.87
C VAL A 392 -17.43 -25.07 -3.81
N GLU A 393 -17.88 -26.25 -4.19
CA GLU A 393 -18.20 -27.33 -3.23
C GLU A 393 -17.08 -28.35 -2.99
N ALA A 394 -15.98 -28.30 -3.76
CA ALA A 394 -14.97 -29.38 -3.73
C ALA A 394 -13.71 -29.11 -2.89
N VAL A 395 -13.55 -27.97 -2.22
CA VAL A 395 -12.35 -27.67 -1.39
C VAL A 395 -12.77 -27.39 0.06
N ALA A 396 -13.42 -28.34 0.68
CA ALA A 396 -13.68 -28.37 2.11
C ALA A 396 -12.77 -29.43 2.77
N GLY A 397 -11.49 -29.11 2.90
CA GLY A 397 -10.58 -29.97 3.62
C GLY A 397 -9.17 -29.40 3.61
N HIS A 398 -8.79 -28.83 4.74
CA HIS A 398 -7.48 -28.29 5.12
C HIS A 398 -7.37 -26.75 5.09
N VAL A 399 -7.92 -26.10 6.13
CA VAL A 399 -7.21 -25.07 6.93
C VAL A 399 -7.84 -25.05 8.32
#